data_b4925997ca07a52c95c763a77ec0f169
#
_entry.id   b4925997ca07a52c95c763a77ec0f169
#
_cell.length_a   1.000
_cell.length_b   1.000
_cell.length_c   1.000
_cell.angle_alpha   90.00
_cell.angle_beta   90.00
_cell.angle_gamma   90.00
#
_symmetry.space_group_name_H-M   'P 1'
#
loop_
_entity.id
_entity.type
_entity.pdbx_description
1 polymer ?
#
loop_
_entity_poly.entity_id
_entity_poly.type
_entity_poly.pdbx_seq_one_letter_code
_entity_poly.pdbx_strand_id
1 'polypeptide(L)'
;KWGDCQKCGIPGFGGEIRLAEAPKRYAAVSRTPEEIVELVASRRPKQGDSYLYKLTFKKTGISRFLPHHNTMGFFERAFFCAGIPIKFSEGFSPKPRIVNLGALPLGLETYCDVVSIELLEQLDLSEKALPILLEKLNKIFPQGMEIVNIEPLAEKLSKTPPKSMLFAYKVDNVPNGLPEALASKTLPKIVNHRGQEIDLNAQILDIAYEQGELLICLRCNGQGATVSPYNVYAALLDVEYDACHLNETARRFLIRKLAMNY
;
A
#
# COMPACT_ATOMS: atom_id res chain seq x y z
N LYS A 1 28.98 -23.76 6.46
CA LYS A 1 29.87 -22.59 6.29
C LYS A 1 29.16 -21.64 5.36
N TRP A 2 28.59 -20.59 5.87
CA TRP A 2 28.04 -19.49 5.12
C TRP A 2 29.25 -18.65 4.69
N GLY A 3 29.55 -18.69 3.39
CA GLY A 3 30.65 -17.89 2.84
C GLY A 3 30.33 -16.40 2.93
N ASP A 4 31.38 -15.61 3.00
CA ASP A 4 31.34 -14.14 3.05
C ASP A 4 30.34 -13.54 2.08
N CYS A 5 29.22 -13.06 2.62
CA CYS A 5 28.24 -12.33 1.84
C CYS A 5 28.69 -10.87 1.69
N GLN A 6 29.63 -10.61 0.79
CA GLN A 6 30.08 -9.26 0.45
C GLN A 6 29.10 -8.51 -0.46
N LYS A 7 27.93 -9.07 -0.75
CA LYS A 7 26.97 -8.50 -1.74
C LYS A 7 25.81 -7.71 -1.14
N CYS A 8 25.66 -7.64 0.17
CA CYS A 8 24.55 -6.90 0.79
C CYS A 8 24.77 -5.40 0.99
N GLY A 9 25.95 -4.86 0.58
CA GLY A 9 26.20 -3.42 0.54
C GLY A 9 26.16 -2.70 1.90
N ILE A 10 26.33 -3.42 3.01
CA ILE A 10 26.47 -2.80 4.35
C ILE A 10 27.96 -2.60 4.60
N PRO A 11 28.50 -1.35 4.51
CA PRO A 11 29.89 -1.10 4.80
C PRO A 11 30.17 -1.37 6.30
N GLY A 12 31.19 -2.16 6.58
CA GLY A 12 31.66 -2.32 7.95
C GLY A 12 31.16 -3.53 8.72
N PHE A 13 30.49 -4.51 8.09
CA PHE A 13 30.16 -5.78 8.73
C PHE A 13 31.39 -6.70 8.80
N GLY A 14 32.39 -6.31 9.60
CA GLY A 14 33.59 -7.09 9.92
C GLY A 14 33.60 -7.61 11.35
N GLY A 15 32.48 -7.60 12.05
CA GLY A 15 32.35 -8.12 13.39
C GLY A 15 31.85 -9.56 13.42
N GLU A 16 32.38 -10.36 14.36
CA GLU A 16 31.81 -11.67 14.68
C GLU A 16 30.32 -11.52 14.95
N ILE A 17 29.49 -12.21 14.14
CA ILE A 17 28.06 -12.35 14.46
C ILE A 17 28.00 -13.23 15.71
N ARG A 18 27.91 -12.62 16.87
CA ARG A 18 27.48 -13.34 18.07
C ARG A 18 25.99 -13.61 17.89
N LEU A 19 25.67 -14.85 17.54
CA LEU A 19 24.30 -15.33 17.68
C LEU A 19 23.92 -15.12 19.14
N ALA A 20 22.90 -14.28 19.37
CA ALA A 20 22.28 -14.22 20.68
C ALA A 20 21.92 -15.67 21.09
N GLU A 21 22.15 -16.03 22.35
CA GLU A 21 21.73 -17.35 22.84
C GLU A 21 20.30 -17.59 22.35
N ALA A 22 20.12 -18.74 21.71
CA ALA A 22 18.79 -19.08 21.16
C ALA A 22 17.79 -18.91 22.32
N PRO A 23 16.72 -18.14 22.12
CA PRO A 23 15.72 -17.93 23.17
C PRO A 23 15.32 -19.31 23.69
N LYS A 24 15.33 -19.49 25.02
CA LYS A 24 14.94 -20.73 25.66
C LYS A 24 13.78 -21.32 24.90
N ARG A 25 13.99 -22.46 24.26
CA ARG A 25 12.99 -23.12 23.40
C ARG A 25 11.68 -23.07 24.15
N TYR A 26 10.70 -22.40 23.59
CA TYR A 26 9.32 -22.53 24.05
C TYR A 26 9.09 -24.02 24.18
N ALA A 27 8.72 -24.49 25.37
CA ALA A 27 8.41 -25.89 25.58
C ALA A 27 7.49 -26.30 24.46
N ALA A 28 7.95 -27.19 23.59
CA ALA A 28 7.16 -27.63 22.45
C ALA A 28 5.88 -28.22 23.06
N VAL A 29 4.76 -27.54 22.89
CA VAL A 29 3.46 -28.11 23.25
C VAL A 29 3.32 -29.27 22.29
N SER A 30 3.67 -30.47 22.74
CA SER A 30 3.50 -31.68 21.94
C SER A 30 1.99 -31.93 21.84
N ARG A 31 1.44 -31.57 20.71
CA ARG A 31 0.05 -31.89 20.35
C ARG A 31 0.06 -33.19 19.55
N THR A 32 -0.91 -34.02 19.80
CA THR A 32 -1.11 -35.20 18.94
C THR A 32 -1.52 -34.78 17.52
N PRO A 33 -1.31 -35.61 16.51
CA PRO A 33 -1.82 -35.36 15.16
C PRO A 33 -3.31 -35.09 15.15
N GLU A 34 -4.09 -35.77 15.97
CA GLU A 34 -5.53 -35.60 16.11
C GLU A 34 -5.88 -34.22 16.66
N GLU A 35 -5.20 -33.77 17.73
CA GLU A 35 -5.38 -32.43 18.29
C GLU A 35 -5.01 -31.33 17.29
N ILE A 36 -3.99 -31.57 16.45
CA ILE A 36 -3.63 -30.63 15.40
C ILE A 36 -4.70 -30.60 14.31
N VAL A 37 -5.23 -31.76 13.90
CA VAL A 37 -6.32 -31.84 12.91
C VAL A 37 -7.58 -31.16 13.43
N GLU A 38 -7.95 -31.39 14.70
CA GLU A 38 -9.11 -30.76 15.33
C GLU A 38 -8.92 -29.25 15.44
N LEU A 39 -7.72 -28.79 15.85
CA LEU A 39 -7.40 -27.37 15.91
C LEU A 39 -7.45 -26.71 14.53
N VAL A 40 -6.94 -27.38 13.49
CA VAL A 40 -7.01 -26.88 12.11
C VAL A 40 -8.45 -26.90 11.59
N ALA A 41 -9.21 -27.94 11.90
CA ALA A 41 -10.63 -28.03 11.53
C ALA A 41 -11.49 -26.99 12.24
N SER A 42 -11.23 -26.73 13.52
CA SER A 42 -11.94 -25.69 14.29
C SER A 42 -11.60 -24.27 13.81
N ARG A 43 -10.42 -24.09 13.23
CA ARG A 43 -9.97 -22.82 12.65
C ARG A 43 -10.36 -22.65 11.17
N ARG A 44 -10.86 -23.72 10.51
CA ARG A 44 -11.46 -23.56 9.18
C ARG A 44 -12.78 -22.82 9.35
N PRO A 45 -12.88 -21.59 8.83
CA PRO A 45 -14.12 -20.86 8.92
C PRO A 45 -15.21 -21.69 8.24
N LYS A 46 -16.30 -21.93 8.95
CA LYS A 46 -17.50 -22.52 8.36
C LYS A 46 -17.89 -21.63 7.19
N GLN A 47 -18.14 -22.25 6.04
CA GLN A 47 -18.68 -21.54 4.87
C GLN A 47 -20.01 -20.90 5.31
N GLY A 48 -20.01 -19.60 5.50
CA GLY A 48 -21.14 -18.80 5.95
C GLY A 48 -21.20 -17.50 5.18
N ASP A 49 -22.17 -16.70 5.47
CA ASP A 49 -22.27 -15.34 4.99
C ASP A 49 -20.97 -14.60 5.26
N SER A 50 -20.57 -13.75 4.33
CA SER A 50 -19.38 -12.93 4.50
C SER A 50 -19.75 -11.46 4.43
N TYR A 51 -19.06 -10.69 5.23
CA TYR A 51 -19.24 -9.24 5.35
C TYR A 51 -18.05 -8.55 4.70
N LEU A 52 -18.34 -7.66 3.79
CA LEU A 52 -17.32 -6.94 3.02
C LEU A 52 -17.12 -5.54 3.62
N TYR A 53 -15.87 -5.19 3.88
CA TYR A 53 -15.50 -3.90 4.44
C TYR A 53 -14.45 -3.19 3.58
N LYS A 54 -14.53 -1.86 3.55
CA LYS A 54 -13.49 -0.97 3.06
C LYS A 54 -12.71 -0.43 4.24
N LEU A 55 -11.40 -0.63 4.20
CA LEU A 55 -10.44 -0.08 5.14
C LEU A 55 -9.72 1.07 4.47
N THR A 56 -9.84 2.27 5.01
CA THR A 56 -9.00 3.40 4.58
C THR A 56 -7.78 3.43 5.47
N PHE A 57 -6.59 3.53 4.88
CA PHE A 57 -5.35 3.53 5.64
C PHE A 57 -4.38 4.61 5.15
N LYS A 58 -3.50 5.03 6.04
CA LYS A 58 -2.33 5.85 5.71
C LYS A 58 -1.06 5.01 5.76
N LYS A 59 -0.07 5.40 4.95
CA LYS A 59 1.27 4.82 4.91
C LYS A 59 2.27 5.95 4.65
N THR A 60 3.02 6.34 5.68
CA THR A 60 3.87 7.53 5.69
C THR A 60 5.25 7.21 6.28
N GLY A 61 6.18 8.15 6.23
CA GLY A 61 7.51 8.01 6.80
C GLY A 61 8.28 6.82 6.23
N ILE A 62 8.90 6.05 7.09
CA ILE A 62 9.68 4.86 6.68
C ILE A 62 8.79 3.76 6.08
N SER A 63 7.54 3.67 6.50
CA SER A 63 6.60 2.66 6.02
C SER A 63 6.26 2.81 4.53
N ARG A 64 6.47 3.99 3.91
CA ARG A 64 6.31 4.18 2.46
C ARG A 64 7.19 3.25 1.61
N PHE A 65 8.28 2.73 2.18
CA PHE A 65 9.17 1.79 1.51
C PHE A 65 8.79 0.31 1.68
N LEU A 66 7.68 0.00 2.38
CA LEU A 66 7.17 -1.35 2.48
C LEU A 66 6.61 -1.82 1.14
N PRO A 67 7.07 -2.97 0.62
CA PRO A 67 6.49 -3.59 -0.57
C PRO A 67 5.02 -3.91 -0.38
N HIS A 68 4.27 -3.95 -1.49
CA HIS A 68 2.83 -4.18 -1.47
C HIS A 68 2.43 -5.46 -0.71
N HIS A 69 3.10 -6.57 -0.99
CA HIS A 69 2.77 -7.85 -0.33
C HIS A 69 3.01 -7.82 1.19
N ASN A 70 4.05 -7.10 1.65
CA ASN A 70 4.31 -6.93 3.08
C ASN A 70 3.21 -6.07 3.71
N THR A 71 2.78 -5.02 3.00
CA THR A 71 1.65 -4.18 3.43
C THR A 71 0.39 -5.02 3.62
N MET A 72 0.06 -5.89 2.67
CA MET A 72 -1.11 -6.78 2.78
C MET A 72 -0.97 -7.77 3.94
N GLY A 73 0.22 -8.30 4.18
CA GLY A 73 0.50 -9.20 5.32
C GLY A 73 0.27 -8.55 6.69
N PHE A 74 0.44 -7.23 6.82
CA PHE A 74 0.10 -6.53 8.07
C PHE A 74 -1.40 -6.51 8.32
N PHE A 75 -2.22 -6.32 7.30
CA PHE A 75 -3.69 -6.40 7.46
C PHE A 75 -4.10 -7.81 7.89
N GLU A 76 -3.62 -8.85 7.23
CA GLU A 76 -3.91 -10.22 7.61
C GLU A 76 -3.55 -10.49 9.08
N ARG A 77 -2.33 -10.10 9.48
CA ARG A 77 -1.86 -10.27 10.85
C ARG A 77 -2.67 -9.48 11.87
N ALA A 78 -3.06 -8.24 11.55
CA ALA A 78 -3.82 -7.39 12.46
C ALA A 78 -5.18 -8.02 12.79
N PHE A 79 -5.91 -8.47 11.79
CA PHE A 79 -7.21 -9.13 11.98
C PHE A 79 -7.05 -10.47 12.70
N PHE A 80 -6.04 -11.26 12.35
CA PHE A 80 -5.72 -12.51 13.05
C PHE A 80 -5.44 -12.28 14.53
N CYS A 81 -4.58 -11.33 14.89
CA CYS A 81 -4.25 -10.99 16.28
C CYS A 81 -5.45 -10.40 17.03
N ALA A 82 -6.36 -9.72 16.32
CA ALA A 82 -7.61 -9.23 16.88
C ALA A 82 -8.65 -10.34 17.11
N GLY A 83 -8.39 -11.57 16.65
CA GLY A 83 -9.32 -12.69 16.72
C GLY A 83 -10.49 -12.58 15.75
N ILE A 84 -10.39 -11.72 14.72
CA ILE A 84 -11.43 -11.49 13.72
C ILE A 84 -11.17 -12.38 12.52
N PRO A 85 -12.05 -13.33 12.19
CA PRO A 85 -11.81 -14.31 11.14
C PRO A 85 -11.97 -13.70 9.75
N ILE A 86 -10.91 -13.74 8.96
CA ILE A 86 -10.90 -13.35 7.55
C ILE A 86 -11.41 -14.52 6.71
N LYS A 87 -12.20 -14.24 5.68
CA LYS A 87 -12.57 -15.24 4.68
C LYS A 87 -11.40 -15.53 3.76
N PHE A 88 -11.20 -16.81 3.46
CA PHE A 88 -10.18 -17.26 2.52
C PHE A 88 -10.81 -17.68 1.18
N SER A 89 -9.99 -17.68 0.13
CA SER A 89 -10.40 -18.25 -1.16
C SER A 89 -10.54 -19.78 -1.06
N GLU A 90 -11.41 -20.34 -1.88
CA GLU A 90 -11.53 -21.77 -2.07
C GLU A 90 -10.40 -22.25 -2.98
N GLY A 91 -9.91 -23.47 -2.77
CA GLY A 91 -8.90 -24.09 -3.61
C GLY A 91 -7.72 -24.66 -2.84
N PHE A 92 -6.73 -25.11 -3.58
CA PHE A 92 -5.58 -25.87 -3.06
C PHE A 92 -4.63 -25.03 -2.20
N SER A 93 -4.55 -23.73 -2.45
CA SER A 93 -3.75 -22.78 -1.67
C SER A 93 -4.63 -21.59 -1.28
N PRO A 94 -5.38 -21.70 -0.17
CA PRO A 94 -6.29 -20.65 0.27
C PRO A 94 -5.54 -19.35 0.54
N LYS A 95 -6.04 -18.24 0.00
CA LYS A 95 -5.51 -16.89 0.25
C LYS A 95 -6.54 -16.04 0.96
N PRO A 96 -6.13 -15.16 1.88
CA PRO A 96 -7.07 -14.24 2.53
C PRO A 96 -7.74 -13.34 1.49
N ARG A 97 -9.02 -13.11 1.64
CA ARG A 97 -9.82 -12.23 0.80
C ARG A 97 -9.57 -10.77 1.17
N ILE A 98 -8.34 -10.32 0.93
CA ILE A 98 -7.89 -8.94 1.10
C ILE A 98 -7.48 -8.42 -0.27
N VAL A 99 -8.10 -7.33 -0.72
CA VAL A 99 -7.88 -6.78 -2.07
C VAL A 99 -7.59 -5.30 -1.98
N ASN A 100 -6.48 -4.88 -2.58
CA ASN A 100 -6.17 -3.49 -2.86
C ASN A 100 -6.39 -3.22 -4.35
N LEU A 101 -6.92 -2.05 -4.72
CA LEU A 101 -7.21 -1.70 -6.11
C LEU A 101 -5.96 -1.45 -6.97
N GLY A 102 -4.82 -1.22 -6.34
CA GLY A 102 -3.56 -1.03 -7.04
C GLY A 102 -2.42 -0.81 -6.07
N ALA A 103 -1.29 -1.46 -6.33
CA ALA A 103 -0.11 -1.26 -5.52
C ALA A 103 0.39 0.18 -5.66
N LEU A 104 0.62 0.85 -4.53
CA LEU A 104 1.30 2.14 -4.54
C LEU A 104 2.76 1.95 -4.97
N PRO A 105 3.29 2.84 -5.80
CA PRO A 105 4.72 2.88 -6.06
C PRO A 105 5.53 2.96 -4.76
N LEU A 106 6.66 2.29 -4.73
CA LEU A 106 7.54 2.29 -3.56
C LEU A 106 8.04 3.70 -3.27
N GLY A 107 8.03 4.10 -2.01
CA GLY A 107 8.44 5.43 -1.59
C GLY A 107 7.36 6.51 -1.64
N LEU A 108 6.19 6.22 -2.19
CA LEU A 108 5.05 7.12 -2.19
C LEU A 108 4.30 7.04 -0.85
N GLU A 109 3.99 8.18 -0.28
CA GLU A 109 3.12 8.28 0.89
C GLU A 109 1.65 8.31 0.49
N THR A 110 0.80 7.83 1.38
CA THR A 110 -0.65 7.94 1.22
C THR A 110 -1.32 8.22 2.55
N TYR A 111 -2.37 9.01 2.49
CA TYR A 111 -3.26 9.30 3.62
C TYR A 111 -4.65 8.70 3.43
N CYS A 112 -4.93 8.13 2.27
CA CYS A 112 -6.28 7.71 1.86
C CYS A 112 -6.30 6.43 1.01
N ASP A 113 -5.30 5.56 1.14
CA ASP A 113 -5.35 4.31 0.36
C ASP A 113 -6.38 3.36 0.94
N VAL A 114 -6.89 2.46 0.09
CA VAL A 114 -7.99 1.59 0.48
C VAL A 114 -7.69 0.12 0.21
N VAL A 115 -8.15 -0.69 1.14
CA VAL A 115 -8.15 -2.15 1.05
C VAL A 115 -9.57 -2.64 1.33
N SER A 116 -10.06 -3.59 0.55
CA SER A 116 -11.27 -4.33 0.94
C SER A 116 -10.90 -5.65 1.60
N ILE A 117 -11.67 -6.02 2.60
CA ILE A 117 -11.52 -7.29 3.31
C ILE A 117 -12.87 -7.98 3.45
N GLU A 118 -12.91 -9.29 3.20
CA GLU A 118 -14.08 -10.12 3.49
C GLU A 118 -13.88 -10.82 4.83
N LEU A 119 -14.80 -10.61 5.76
CA LEU A 119 -14.80 -11.22 7.10
C LEU A 119 -15.94 -12.21 7.23
N LEU A 120 -15.81 -13.15 8.15
CA LEU A 120 -16.85 -14.14 8.48
C LEU A 120 -17.77 -13.68 9.61
N GLU A 121 -17.45 -12.55 10.22
CA GLU A 121 -18.20 -11.94 11.30
C GLU A 121 -18.52 -10.49 10.97
N GLN A 122 -19.68 -10.04 11.41
CA GLN A 122 -20.05 -8.63 11.31
C GLN A 122 -19.30 -7.82 12.36
N LEU A 123 -18.69 -6.71 11.93
CA LEU A 123 -18.04 -5.77 12.86
C LEU A 123 -19.06 -4.83 13.48
N ASP A 124 -18.89 -4.55 14.77
CA ASP A 124 -19.56 -3.42 15.41
C ASP A 124 -18.79 -2.14 15.06
N LEU A 125 -19.40 -1.32 14.22
CA LEU A 125 -18.86 -0.04 13.77
C LEU A 125 -19.57 1.15 14.42
N SER A 126 -20.21 0.95 15.59
CA SER A 126 -20.80 2.04 16.36
C SER A 126 -19.72 3.08 16.76
N GLU A 127 -20.17 4.31 17.06
CA GLU A 127 -19.27 5.39 17.46
C GLU A 127 -18.35 5.03 18.64
N LYS A 128 -18.81 4.14 19.51
CA LYS A 128 -18.03 3.68 20.69
C LYS A 128 -17.10 2.51 20.36
N ALA A 129 -17.52 1.59 19.49
CA ALA A 129 -16.78 0.37 19.19
C ALA A 129 -15.69 0.58 18.15
N LEU A 130 -15.92 1.42 17.13
CA LEU A 130 -14.97 1.66 16.04
C LEU A 130 -13.60 2.18 16.53
N PRO A 131 -13.50 3.17 17.43
CA PRO A 131 -12.20 3.63 17.93
C PRO A 131 -11.40 2.53 18.66
N ILE A 132 -12.11 1.70 19.45
CA ILE A 132 -11.49 0.58 20.18
C ILE A 132 -10.97 -0.48 19.20
N LEU A 133 -11.75 -0.76 18.17
CA LEU A 133 -11.35 -1.69 17.11
C LEU A 133 -10.13 -1.17 16.34
N LEU A 134 -10.13 0.10 15.94
CA LEU A 134 -9.01 0.73 15.26
C LEU A 134 -7.74 0.71 16.12
N GLU A 135 -7.84 1.04 17.41
CA GLU A 135 -6.71 0.94 18.33
C GLU A 135 -6.15 -0.49 18.41
N LYS A 136 -7.04 -1.48 18.52
CA LYS A 136 -6.66 -2.89 18.58
C LYS A 136 -5.93 -3.35 17.33
N LEU A 137 -6.44 -3.02 16.15
CA LEU A 137 -5.86 -3.38 14.87
C LEU A 137 -4.52 -2.65 14.65
N ASN A 138 -4.47 -1.35 14.96
CA ASN A 138 -3.30 -0.51 14.71
C ASN A 138 -2.08 -0.85 15.57
N LYS A 139 -2.23 -1.58 16.66
CA LYS A 139 -1.09 -2.10 17.47
C LYS A 139 -0.14 -3.01 16.69
N ILE A 140 -0.61 -3.58 15.58
CA ILE A 140 0.17 -4.53 14.76
C ILE A 140 0.92 -3.82 13.63
N PHE A 141 0.47 -2.65 13.23
CA PHE A 141 1.09 -1.93 12.12
C PHE A 141 2.41 -1.26 12.54
N PRO A 142 3.40 -1.18 11.63
CA PRO A 142 4.63 -0.45 11.90
C PRO A 142 4.37 1.05 11.97
N GLN A 143 5.32 1.76 12.57
CA GLN A 143 5.27 3.22 12.65
C GLN A 143 5.05 3.85 11.26
N GLY A 144 4.11 4.78 11.17
CA GLY A 144 3.75 5.45 9.92
C GLY A 144 2.72 4.70 9.06
N MET A 145 2.20 3.57 9.53
CA MET A 145 1.11 2.86 8.88
C MET A 145 -0.03 2.63 9.87
N GLU A 146 -1.25 3.00 9.51
CA GLU A 146 -2.44 2.76 10.34
C GLU A 146 -3.71 2.73 9.50
N ILE A 147 -4.72 1.99 9.96
CA ILE A 147 -6.10 2.06 9.49
C ILE A 147 -6.73 3.30 10.12
N VAL A 148 -7.29 4.19 9.29
CA VAL A 148 -7.93 5.43 9.75
C VAL A 148 -9.45 5.32 9.78
N ASN A 149 -10.02 4.43 8.95
CA ASN A 149 -11.47 4.21 8.92
C ASN A 149 -11.82 2.81 8.42
N ILE A 150 -12.98 2.31 8.85
CA ILE A 150 -13.58 1.05 8.39
C ILE A 150 -15.05 1.32 8.07
N GLU A 151 -15.47 0.95 6.86
CA GLU A 151 -16.85 1.11 6.37
C GLU A 151 -17.37 -0.20 5.77
N PRO A 152 -18.64 -0.52 5.93
CA PRO A 152 -19.24 -1.64 5.22
C PRO A 152 -19.30 -1.35 3.72
N LEU A 153 -19.10 -2.37 2.90
CA LEU A 153 -19.23 -2.29 1.45
C LEU A 153 -20.40 -3.16 0.98
N ALA A 154 -21.27 -2.59 0.14
CA ALA A 154 -22.32 -3.34 -0.53
C ALA A 154 -21.77 -4.21 -1.67
N GLU A 155 -20.72 -3.74 -2.34
CA GLU A 155 -20.11 -4.39 -3.49
C GLU A 155 -18.55 -4.36 -3.42
N LYS A 156 -17.90 -5.28 -4.17
CA LYS A 156 -16.44 -5.32 -4.24
C LYS A 156 -15.89 -4.03 -4.84
N LEU A 157 -14.78 -3.53 -4.29
CA LEU A 157 -14.08 -2.34 -4.80
C LEU A 157 -13.73 -2.43 -6.29
N SER A 158 -13.49 -3.63 -6.82
CA SER A 158 -13.21 -3.84 -8.24
C SER A 158 -14.38 -3.46 -9.17
N LYS A 159 -15.61 -3.39 -8.65
CA LYS A 159 -16.79 -2.98 -9.42
C LYS A 159 -16.98 -1.45 -9.43
N THR A 160 -16.42 -0.77 -8.44
CA THR A 160 -16.47 0.69 -8.30
C THR A 160 -15.07 1.26 -8.14
N PRO A 161 -14.21 1.16 -9.18
CA PRO A 161 -12.85 1.66 -9.09
C PRO A 161 -12.85 3.20 -9.06
N PRO A 162 -11.83 3.83 -8.44
CA PRO A 162 -11.69 5.27 -8.47
C PRO A 162 -11.49 5.76 -9.90
N LYS A 163 -12.05 6.92 -10.22
CA LYS A 163 -11.91 7.59 -11.52
C LYS A 163 -10.65 8.41 -11.58
N SER A 164 -10.26 8.99 -10.46
CA SER A 164 -9.04 9.82 -10.36
C SER A 164 -8.40 9.73 -8.99
N MET A 165 -7.12 10.09 -8.95
CA MET A 165 -6.32 10.20 -7.74
C MET A 165 -5.60 11.54 -7.70
N LEU A 166 -5.61 12.22 -6.55
CA LEU A 166 -4.89 13.45 -6.32
C LEU A 166 -3.55 13.16 -5.65
N PHE A 167 -2.49 13.69 -6.24
CA PHE A 167 -1.14 13.62 -5.72
C PHE A 167 -0.60 15.03 -5.45
N ALA A 168 0.27 15.16 -4.47
CA ALA A 168 0.98 16.38 -4.15
C ALA A 168 2.48 16.12 -4.07
N TYR A 169 3.25 17.06 -4.58
CA TYR A 169 4.70 17.10 -4.46
C TYR A 169 5.15 18.51 -4.09
N LYS A 170 5.96 18.63 -3.04
CA LYS A 170 6.51 19.91 -2.63
C LYS A 170 7.60 20.34 -3.60
N VAL A 171 7.47 21.51 -4.18
CA VAL A 171 8.44 22.11 -5.10
C VAL A 171 8.83 23.48 -4.62
N ASP A 172 10.11 23.80 -4.66
CA ASP A 172 10.58 25.14 -4.25
C ASP A 172 10.22 26.21 -5.30
N ASN A 173 10.24 25.83 -6.58
CA ASN A 173 9.84 26.70 -7.70
C ASN A 173 9.10 25.91 -8.77
N VAL A 174 8.02 26.48 -9.31
CA VAL A 174 7.33 25.94 -10.49
C VAL A 174 8.20 26.22 -11.71
N PRO A 175 8.46 25.22 -12.58
CA PRO A 175 9.19 25.43 -13.80
C PRO A 175 8.56 26.52 -14.67
N ASN A 176 9.39 27.39 -15.22
CA ASN A 176 8.93 28.41 -16.16
C ASN A 176 8.25 27.75 -17.36
N GLY A 177 7.11 28.29 -17.77
CA GLY A 177 6.35 27.77 -18.90
C GLY A 177 5.39 26.60 -18.57
N LEU A 178 5.42 26.05 -17.36
CA LEU A 178 4.48 24.98 -16.99
C LEU A 178 3.01 25.46 -17.00
N PRO A 179 2.66 26.65 -16.46
CA PRO A 179 1.28 27.16 -16.54
C PRO A 179 0.80 27.33 -17.97
N GLU A 180 1.64 27.82 -18.86
CA GLU A 180 1.35 28.02 -20.28
C GLU A 180 1.20 26.68 -21.01
N ALA A 181 2.07 25.71 -20.71
CA ALA A 181 1.98 24.36 -21.27
C ALA A 181 0.72 23.63 -20.84
N LEU A 182 0.26 23.84 -19.62
CA LEU A 182 -1.01 23.32 -19.12
C LEU A 182 -2.21 23.95 -19.83
N ALA A 183 -2.22 25.29 -19.93
CA ALA A 183 -3.30 26.03 -20.60
C ALA A 183 -3.42 25.67 -22.08
N SER A 184 -2.29 25.48 -22.77
CA SER A 184 -2.23 25.12 -24.19
C SER A 184 -2.32 23.63 -24.48
N LYS A 185 -2.37 22.78 -23.43
CA LYS A 185 -2.33 21.29 -23.56
C LYS A 185 -1.12 20.80 -24.35
N THR A 186 0.04 21.39 -24.11
CA THR A 186 1.31 21.05 -24.75
C THR A 186 2.25 20.29 -23.84
N LEU A 187 1.70 19.47 -22.93
CA LEU A 187 2.51 18.65 -22.00
C LEU A 187 3.30 17.58 -22.77
N PRO A 188 4.47 17.23 -22.25
CA PRO A 188 5.33 16.25 -22.89
C PRO A 188 4.66 14.88 -22.93
N LYS A 189 5.06 14.07 -23.90
CA LYS A 189 4.81 12.64 -23.89
C LYS A 189 5.94 11.94 -23.14
N ILE A 190 5.60 10.89 -22.41
CA ILE A 190 6.56 10.06 -21.69
C ILE A 190 6.54 8.64 -22.24
N VAL A 191 7.67 7.95 -22.11
CA VAL A 191 7.76 6.53 -22.48
C VAL A 191 7.78 5.69 -21.20
N ASN A 192 6.86 4.73 -21.08
CA ASN A 192 6.82 3.84 -19.93
C ASN A 192 7.90 2.74 -20.04
N HIS A 193 8.06 1.94 -18.99
CA HIS A 193 9.02 0.84 -18.93
C HIS A 193 8.78 -0.27 -19.99
N ARG A 194 7.64 -0.25 -20.69
CA ARG A 194 7.31 -1.17 -21.78
C ARG A 194 7.55 -0.56 -23.17
N GLY A 195 8.15 0.62 -23.22
CA GLY A 195 8.38 1.35 -24.47
C GLY A 195 7.14 1.99 -25.07
N GLN A 196 6.04 2.07 -24.35
CA GLN A 196 4.81 2.69 -24.84
C GLN A 196 4.82 4.19 -24.56
N GLU A 197 4.50 4.98 -25.57
CA GLU A 197 4.34 6.41 -25.46
C GLU A 197 3.01 6.75 -24.76
N ILE A 198 3.08 7.61 -23.75
CA ILE A 198 1.93 8.08 -22.98
C ILE A 198 1.82 9.59 -23.13
N ASP A 199 0.69 10.06 -23.61
CA ASP A 199 0.36 11.48 -23.67
C ASP A 199 -0.13 11.96 -22.31
N LEU A 200 0.61 12.84 -21.66
CA LEU A 200 0.26 13.39 -20.35
C LEU A 200 -0.99 14.26 -20.41
N ASN A 201 -1.29 14.90 -21.54
CA ASN A 201 -2.53 15.68 -21.68
C ASN A 201 -3.79 14.81 -21.53
N ALA A 202 -3.71 13.53 -21.91
CA ALA A 202 -4.81 12.59 -21.75
C ALA A 202 -4.91 12.00 -20.32
N GLN A 203 -3.82 12.02 -19.57
CA GLN A 203 -3.75 11.37 -18.25
C GLN A 203 -3.95 12.33 -17.09
N ILE A 204 -3.54 13.58 -17.24
CA ILE A 204 -3.72 14.62 -16.23
C ILE A 204 -5.10 15.25 -16.42
N LEU A 205 -5.94 15.13 -15.40
CA LEU A 205 -7.28 15.71 -15.39
C LEU A 205 -7.26 17.15 -14.91
N ASP A 206 -6.40 17.42 -13.94
CA ASP A 206 -6.26 18.74 -13.34
C ASP A 206 -4.88 18.90 -12.74
N ILE A 207 -4.40 20.13 -12.65
CA ILE A 207 -3.13 20.49 -12.04
C ILE A 207 -3.23 21.88 -11.42
N ALA A 208 -2.71 22.03 -10.21
CA ALA A 208 -2.67 23.29 -9.49
C ALA A 208 -1.34 23.44 -8.76
N TYR A 209 -0.93 24.67 -8.51
CA TYR A 209 0.17 24.99 -7.62
C TYR A 209 -0.33 25.83 -6.46
N GLU A 210 -0.29 25.26 -5.28
CA GLU A 210 -0.81 25.86 -4.07
C GLU A 210 0.14 25.65 -2.89
N GLN A 211 0.41 26.70 -2.12
CA GLN A 211 1.20 26.63 -0.89
C GLN A 211 2.57 25.94 -1.04
N GLY A 212 3.22 26.09 -2.19
CA GLY A 212 4.52 25.43 -2.46
C GLY A 212 4.40 23.96 -2.87
N GLU A 213 3.21 23.49 -3.21
CA GLU A 213 2.98 22.14 -3.68
C GLU A 213 2.37 22.11 -5.07
N LEU A 214 2.91 21.26 -5.90
CA LEU A 214 2.34 20.95 -7.21
C LEU A 214 1.34 19.79 -7.03
N LEU A 215 0.08 20.10 -7.21
CA LEU A 215 -1.04 19.16 -7.10
C LEU A 215 -1.37 18.63 -8.48
N ILE A 216 -1.47 17.31 -8.63
CA ILE A 216 -1.78 16.66 -9.91
C ILE A 216 -2.90 15.66 -9.70
N CYS A 217 -4.00 15.84 -10.44
CA CYS A 217 -5.09 14.88 -10.49
C CYS A 217 -4.90 13.96 -11.70
N LEU A 218 -4.61 12.70 -11.45
CA LEU A 218 -4.40 11.69 -12.48
C LEU A 218 -5.63 10.83 -12.70
N ARG A 219 -5.89 10.52 -13.96
CA ARG A 219 -6.90 9.55 -14.36
C ARG A 219 -6.55 8.16 -13.84
N CYS A 220 -7.56 7.41 -13.43
CA CYS A 220 -7.43 6.02 -13.01
C CYS A 220 -8.06 5.07 -14.04
N ASN A 221 -7.49 3.88 -14.13
CA ASN A 221 -8.15 2.70 -14.66
C ASN A 221 -8.54 1.81 -13.48
N GLY A 222 -9.22 0.71 -13.68
CA GLY A 222 -9.67 -0.16 -12.59
C GLY A 222 -8.56 -0.75 -11.68
N GLN A 223 -7.28 -0.41 -11.93
CA GLN A 223 -6.11 -0.93 -11.19
C GLN A 223 -5.26 0.18 -10.53
N GLY A 224 -5.68 1.43 -10.58
CA GLY A 224 -4.96 2.57 -10.03
C GLY A 224 -4.72 3.68 -11.05
N ALA A 225 -3.77 4.57 -10.78
CA ALA A 225 -3.39 5.62 -11.72
C ALA A 225 -2.84 5.03 -13.02
N THR A 226 -3.25 5.59 -14.15
CA THR A 226 -2.87 5.11 -15.50
C THR A 226 -1.39 5.31 -15.79
N VAL A 227 -0.75 6.22 -15.08
CA VAL A 227 0.67 6.56 -15.19
C VAL A 227 1.27 6.73 -13.80
N SER A 228 2.54 6.38 -13.65
CA SER A 228 3.23 6.56 -12.37
C SER A 228 3.35 8.04 -12.01
N PRO A 229 2.95 8.47 -10.80
CA PRO A 229 3.15 9.85 -10.36
C PRO A 229 4.61 10.31 -10.46
N TYR A 230 5.57 9.43 -10.21
CA TYR A 230 7.00 9.75 -10.36
C TYR A 230 7.36 10.17 -11.78
N ASN A 231 6.89 9.43 -12.79
CA ASN A 231 7.15 9.76 -14.20
C ASN A 231 6.51 11.09 -14.58
N VAL A 232 5.31 11.37 -14.05
CA VAL A 232 4.61 12.63 -14.32
C VAL A 232 5.39 13.81 -13.74
N TYR A 233 5.75 13.75 -12.46
CA TYR A 233 6.50 14.83 -11.83
C TYR A 233 7.89 15.00 -12.46
N ALA A 234 8.59 13.91 -12.77
CA ALA A 234 9.88 13.98 -13.44
C ALA A 234 9.79 14.69 -14.79
N ALA A 235 8.79 14.36 -15.60
CA ALA A 235 8.58 14.99 -16.91
C ALA A 235 8.14 16.46 -16.79
N LEU A 236 7.32 16.81 -15.83
CA LEU A 236 6.85 18.20 -15.62
C LEU A 236 7.93 19.11 -15.03
N LEU A 237 8.85 18.55 -14.26
CA LEU A 237 9.92 19.29 -13.59
C LEU A 237 11.26 19.20 -14.34
N ASP A 238 11.29 18.53 -15.50
CA ASP A 238 12.50 18.26 -16.30
C ASP A 238 13.64 17.64 -15.45
N VAL A 239 13.26 16.66 -14.62
CA VAL A 239 14.19 15.96 -13.74
C VAL A 239 14.37 14.54 -14.23
N GLU A 240 15.63 14.10 -14.34
CA GLU A 240 15.95 12.73 -14.72
C GLU A 240 15.37 11.74 -13.70
N TYR A 241 14.56 10.80 -14.17
CA TYR A 241 13.97 9.72 -13.39
C TYR A 241 14.52 8.38 -13.87
N ASP A 242 15.36 7.77 -13.05
CA ASP A 242 15.85 6.43 -13.30
C ASP A 242 15.02 5.40 -12.51
N ALA A 243 14.24 4.62 -13.24
CA ALA A 243 13.43 3.55 -12.67
C ALA A 243 14.28 2.44 -12.00
N CYS A 244 15.55 2.30 -12.38
CA CYS A 244 16.46 1.34 -11.80
C CYS A 244 16.98 1.78 -10.43
N HIS A 245 16.98 3.09 -10.15
CA HIS A 245 17.41 3.69 -8.89
C HIS A 245 16.21 4.21 -8.06
N LEU A 246 15.11 3.47 -8.07
CA LEU A 246 13.86 3.79 -7.35
C LEU A 246 14.08 4.25 -5.91
N ASN A 247 15.03 3.65 -5.19
CA ASN A 247 15.33 4.00 -3.80
C ASN A 247 15.92 5.40 -3.65
N GLU A 248 16.76 5.84 -4.56
CA GLU A 248 17.34 7.19 -4.52
C GLU A 248 16.32 8.23 -4.96
N THR A 249 15.60 7.95 -6.04
CA THR A 249 14.53 8.81 -6.54
C THR A 249 13.39 8.94 -5.52
N ALA A 250 12.95 7.85 -4.92
CA ALA A 250 11.92 7.86 -3.88
C ALA A 250 12.37 8.59 -2.59
N ARG A 251 13.67 8.67 -2.31
CA ARG A 251 14.21 9.50 -1.21
C ARG A 251 14.20 10.98 -1.54
N ARG A 252 14.45 11.35 -2.80
CA ARG A 252 14.46 12.73 -3.27
C ARG A 252 13.06 13.29 -3.45
N PHE A 253 12.13 12.47 -3.99
CA PHE A 253 10.76 12.87 -4.32
C PHE A 253 9.77 12.32 -3.29
N LEU A 254 9.35 13.17 -2.36
CA LEU A 254 8.29 12.83 -1.44
C LEU A 254 6.92 13.15 -2.08
N ILE A 255 6.40 12.20 -2.86
CA ILE A 255 5.06 12.31 -3.43
C ILE A 255 4.05 11.75 -2.45
N ARG A 256 2.95 12.45 -2.25
CA ARG A 256 1.85 12.08 -1.36
C ARG A 256 0.56 11.91 -2.16
N LYS A 257 -0.12 10.79 -1.95
CA LYS A 257 -1.48 10.59 -2.43
C LYS A 257 -2.45 11.15 -1.40
N LEU A 258 -3.21 12.18 -1.78
CA LEU A 258 -4.09 12.93 -0.89
C LEU A 258 -5.55 12.49 -0.97
N ALA A 259 -6.02 12.10 -2.16
CA ALA A 259 -7.43 11.76 -2.35
C ALA A 259 -7.63 10.72 -3.46
N MET A 260 -8.77 10.05 -3.41
CA MET A 260 -9.29 9.16 -4.45
C MET A 260 -10.75 9.54 -4.69
N ASN A 261 -11.10 9.78 -5.96
CA ASN A 261 -12.47 10.10 -6.38
C ASN A 261 -13.06 8.88 -7.10
N TYR A 262 -14.23 8.45 -6.67
CA TYR A 262 -14.95 7.28 -7.15
C TYR A 262 -16.06 7.63 -8.16
#